data_5231f96e69fe3abb1885a14b845a222d
#
_entry.id   5231f96e69fe3abb1885a14b845a222d
#
_cell.length_a   1.000
_cell.length_b   1.000
_cell.length_c   1.000
_cell.angle_alpha   90.00
_cell.angle_beta   90.00
_cell.angle_gamma   90.00
#
_symmetry.space_group_name_H-M   'P 1'
#
loop_
_entity.id
_entity.type
_entity.pdbx_description
1 polymer ?
#
loop_
_entity_poly.entity_id
_entity_poly.type
_entity_poly.pdbx_seq_one_letter_code
_entity_poly.pdbx_strand_id
1 'polypeptide(L)'
;ITNSDILTNMNYEDFFLDFIEQNADMSVATIPYSVDIPYAVLETDENRVVSFKEKPTYTYYSNAGIYLCKKSVLNRIPKNSFYNTTDLMEEVIEVGEKLISYPIRQYWLDVGKHEDFSKAQLDVKKIDL
;
A
#
# COMPACT_ATOMS: atom_id res chain seq x y z
N ILE A 1 -8.66 9.69 -1.84
CA ILE A 1 -9.50 8.50 -1.61
C ILE A 1 -8.89 7.73 -0.45
N THR A 2 -9.73 7.23 0.45
CA THR A 2 -9.29 6.38 1.54
C THR A 2 -10.37 5.33 1.84
N ASN A 3 -9.93 4.14 2.23
CA ASN A 3 -10.83 3.17 2.85
C ASN A 3 -11.34 3.70 4.19
N SER A 4 -12.53 3.30 4.60
CA SER A 4 -13.21 3.84 5.79
C SER A 4 -12.82 3.17 7.12
N ASP A 5 -12.04 2.09 7.05
CA ASP A 5 -11.68 1.21 8.16
C ASP A 5 -10.19 1.27 8.52
N ILE A 6 -9.55 2.41 8.26
CA ILE A 6 -8.12 2.63 8.51
C ILE A 6 -7.91 3.59 9.67
N LEU A 7 -7.06 3.22 10.62
CA LEU A 7 -6.52 4.09 11.66
C LEU A 7 -5.05 4.37 11.37
N THR A 8 -4.70 5.63 11.17
CA THR A 8 -3.32 6.05 10.88
C THR A 8 -3.05 7.47 11.33
N ASN A 9 -1.81 7.76 11.66
CA ASN A 9 -1.29 9.11 11.86
C ASN A 9 -0.28 9.52 10.77
N MET A 10 -0.43 8.96 9.57
CA MET A 10 0.43 9.35 8.45
C MET A 10 0.35 10.85 8.17
N ASN A 11 1.45 11.40 7.71
CA ASN A 11 1.50 12.80 7.30
C ASN A 11 0.93 12.96 5.88
N TYR A 12 -0.31 13.44 5.78
CA TYR A 12 -0.98 13.65 4.49
C TYR A 12 -0.36 14.79 3.68
N GLU A 13 0.23 15.78 4.35
CA GLU A 13 0.93 16.88 3.67
C GLU A 13 2.17 16.36 2.95
N ASP A 14 3.01 15.57 3.61
CA ASP A 14 4.18 14.94 3.00
C ASP A 14 3.78 14.03 1.83
N PHE A 15 2.70 13.28 1.99
CA PHE A 15 2.14 12.45 0.92
C PHE A 15 1.73 13.26 -0.30
N PHE A 16 1.05 14.38 -0.06
CA PHE A 16 0.64 15.30 -1.13
C PHE A 16 1.83 15.98 -1.81
N LEU A 17 2.81 16.44 -1.04
CA LEU A 17 4.02 17.07 -1.58
C LEU A 17 4.82 16.09 -2.45
N ASP A 18 5.01 14.85 -2.01
CA ASP A 18 5.65 13.81 -2.82
C ASP A 18 4.90 13.58 -4.14
N PHE A 19 3.59 13.49 -4.08
CA PHE A 19 2.74 13.35 -5.26
C PHE A 19 2.95 14.47 -6.29
N ILE A 20 3.03 15.72 -5.83
CA ILE A 20 3.27 16.88 -6.68
C ILE A 20 4.72 16.90 -7.22
N GLU A 21 5.71 16.67 -6.36
CA GLU A 21 7.13 16.65 -6.76
C GLU A 21 7.43 15.58 -7.79
N GLN A 22 6.83 14.41 -7.66
CA GLN A 22 6.97 13.30 -8.59
C GLN A 22 6.19 13.54 -9.90
N ASN A 23 5.36 14.57 -9.98
CA ASN A 23 4.46 14.80 -11.10
C ASN A 23 3.63 13.56 -11.46
N ALA A 24 3.12 12.88 -10.45
CA ALA A 24 2.36 11.65 -10.61
C ALA A 24 0.90 11.92 -11.01
N ASP A 25 0.28 10.97 -11.67
CA ASP A 25 -1.15 10.99 -12.00
C ASP A 25 -1.98 10.34 -10.90
N MET A 26 -1.41 9.31 -10.25
CA MET A 26 -1.96 8.63 -9.09
C MET A 26 -0.84 8.20 -8.14
N SER A 27 -1.11 8.19 -6.85
CA SER A 27 -0.23 7.63 -5.83
C SER A 27 -1.01 6.72 -4.88
N VAL A 28 -0.42 5.59 -4.54
CA VAL A 28 -0.95 4.66 -3.54
C VAL A 28 -0.02 4.61 -2.33
N ALA A 29 -0.57 4.86 -1.14
CA ALA A 29 0.16 4.65 0.09
C ALA A 29 0.35 3.15 0.33
N THR A 30 1.54 2.78 0.78
CA THR A 30 1.91 1.38 1.03
C THR A 30 2.42 1.18 2.44
N ILE A 31 2.28 -0.04 2.94
CA ILE A 31 2.88 -0.50 4.18
C ILE A 31 3.81 -1.68 3.90
N PRO A 32 4.92 -1.83 4.65
CA PRO A 32 5.77 -2.99 4.52
C PRO A 32 5.08 -4.22 5.12
N TYR A 33 5.17 -5.34 4.40
CA TYR A 33 4.77 -6.65 4.86
C TYR A 33 5.97 -7.59 4.74
N SER A 34 6.51 -8.04 5.88
CA SER A 34 7.70 -8.88 5.92
C SER A 34 7.34 -10.33 6.22
N VAL A 35 7.96 -11.24 5.49
CA VAL A 35 7.82 -12.68 5.66
C VAL A 35 9.18 -13.28 5.96
N ASP A 36 9.31 -13.91 7.12
CA ASP A 36 10.50 -14.64 7.53
C ASP A 36 10.40 -16.09 7.06
N ILE A 37 11.36 -16.53 6.29
CA ILE A 37 11.47 -17.94 5.88
C ILE A 37 12.41 -18.65 6.88
N PRO A 38 11.93 -19.66 7.63
CA PRO A 38 12.73 -20.31 8.67
C PRO A 38 13.74 -21.32 8.14
N TYR A 39 13.93 -21.38 6.82
CA TYR A 39 14.80 -22.30 6.12
C TYR A 39 15.68 -21.59 5.11
N ALA A 40 16.74 -22.26 4.63
CA ALA A 40 17.49 -21.79 3.48
C ALA A 40 16.59 -21.82 2.22
N VAL A 41 16.57 -20.73 1.48
CA VAL A 41 15.87 -20.64 0.18
C VAL A 41 16.88 -20.86 -0.93
N LEU A 42 16.66 -21.89 -1.74
CA LEU A 42 17.53 -22.26 -2.83
C LEU A 42 17.09 -21.57 -4.12
N GLU A 43 18.05 -21.05 -4.86
CA GLU A 43 17.86 -20.60 -6.23
C GLU A 43 18.34 -21.72 -7.17
N THR A 44 17.48 -22.16 -8.06
CA THR A 44 17.78 -23.28 -8.95
C THR A 44 17.66 -22.89 -10.41
N ASP A 45 18.56 -23.45 -11.22
CA ASP A 45 18.47 -23.45 -12.68
C ASP A 45 18.35 -24.92 -13.12
N GLU A 46 17.20 -25.28 -13.69
CA GLU A 46 16.77 -26.66 -13.86
C GLU A 46 16.85 -27.41 -12.51
N ASN A 47 17.72 -28.40 -12.36
CA ASN A 47 17.92 -29.17 -11.12
C ASN A 47 19.21 -28.79 -10.36
N ARG A 48 19.91 -27.75 -10.81
CA ARG A 48 21.14 -27.31 -10.18
C ARG A 48 20.85 -26.16 -9.21
N VAL A 49 21.37 -26.25 -8.01
CA VAL A 49 21.41 -25.14 -7.06
C VAL A 49 22.52 -24.18 -7.47
N VAL A 50 22.16 -22.96 -7.85
CA VAL A 50 23.11 -21.92 -8.28
C VAL A 50 23.48 -20.94 -7.18
N SER A 51 22.58 -20.74 -6.21
CA SER A 51 22.81 -19.95 -5.01
C SER A 51 21.78 -20.32 -3.92
N PHE A 52 21.96 -19.79 -2.73
CA PHE A 52 20.97 -19.87 -1.66
C PHE A 52 21.05 -18.68 -0.70
N LYS A 53 19.97 -18.46 0.03
CA LYS A 53 19.88 -17.47 1.12
C LYS A 53 19.46 -18.18 2.39
N GLU A 54 20.24 -18.02 3.46
CA GLU A 54 19.95 -18.62 4.75
C GLU A 54 18.91 -17.80 5.51
N LYS A 55 17.77 -18.42 5.83
CA LYS A 55 16.67 -17.81 6.63
C LYS A 55 16.38 -16.36 6.22
N PRO A 56 16.06 -16.10 4.97
CA PRO A 56 15.87 -14.75 4.48
C PRO A 56 14.58 -14.14 4.99
N THR A 57 14.57 -12.81 5.13
CA THR A 57 13.36 -12.01 5.29
C THR A 57 13.03 -11.35 3.95
N TYR A 58 11.82 -11.55 3.46
CA TYR A 58 11.31 -10.86 2.27
C TYR A 58 10.34 -9.76 2.70
N THR A 59 10.53 -8.56 2.18
CA THR A 59 9.63 -7.44 2.44
C THR A 59 8.88 -7.09 1.16
N TYR A 60 7.55 -7.11 1.27
CA TYR A 60 6.62 -6.67 0.24
C TYR A 60 5.97 -5.37 0.66
N TYR A 61 5.65 -4.51 -0.29
CA TYR A 61 4.91 -3.28 -0.03
C TYR A 61 3.45 -3.47 -0.43
N SER A 62 2.59 -3.53 0.58
CA SER A 62 1.17 -3.80 0.41
C SER A 62 0.37 -2.50 0.33
N ASN A 63 -0.74 -2.54 -0.40
CA ASN A 63 -1.68 -1.44 -0.52
C ASN A 63 -2.26 -1.07 0.85
N ALA A 64 -2.07 0.19 1.26
CA ALA A 64 -2.56 0.70 2.55
C ALA A 64 -3.99 1.28 2.49
N GLY A 65 -4.63 1.27 1.34
CA GLY A 65 -6.00 1.75 1.16
C GLY A 65 -6.15 3.27 1.18
N ILE A 66 -5.08 4.01 0.91
CA ILE A 66 -5.07 5.48 0.86
C ILE A 66 -4.42 5.92 -0.45
N TYR A 67 -5.10 6.81 -1.19
CA TYR A 67 -4.70 7.16 -2.54
C TYR A 67 -4.82 8.66 -2.80
N LEU A 68 -3.93 9.19 -3.64
CA LEU A 68 -4.04 10.48 -4.29
C LEU A 68 -4.23 10.29 -5.80
N CYS A 69 -5.12 11.05 -6.40
CA CYS A 69 -5.38 11.01 -7.83
C CYS A 69 -5.59 12.41 -8.38
N LYS A 70 -5.12 12.66 -9.59
CA LYS A 70 -5.57 13.82 -10.36
C LYS A 70 -7.07 13.72 -10.66
N LYS A 71 -7.73 14.84 -10.78
CA LYS A 71 -9.16 14.90 -11.13
C LYS A 71 -9.46 14.18 -12.46
N SER A 72 -8.56 14.25 -13.44
CA SER A 72 -8.67 13.56 -14.72
C SER A 72 -8.73 12.03 -14.55
N VAL A 73 -8.00 11.47 -13.58
CA VAL A 73 -8.03 10.04 -13.26
C VAL A 73 -9.35 9.68 -12.57
N LEU A 74 -9.79 10.47 -11.60
CA LEU A 74 -11.07 10.27 -10.90
C LEU A 74 -12.28 10.27 -11.83
N ASN A 75 -12.24 11.06 -12.89
CA ASN A 75 -13.33 11.16 -13.87
C ASN A 75 -13.55 9.85 -14.67
N ARG A 76 -12.62 8.91 -14.61
CA ARG A 76 -12.77 7.57 -15.23
C ARG A 76 -13.63 6.63 -14.43
N ILE A 77 -13.82 6.90 -13.13
CA ILE A 77 -14.66 6.05 -12.27
C ILE A 77 -16.10 6.14 -12.77
N PRO A 78 -16.71 5.00 -13.18
CA PRO A 78 -18.07 5.00 -13.68
C PRO A 78 -19.06 5.41 -12.59
N LYS A 79 -20.06 6.21 -12.96
CA LYS A 79 -21.12 6.62 -12.05
C LYS A 79 -22.14 5.50 -11.85
N ASN A 80 -22.60 5.34 -10.62
CA ASN A 80 -23.67 4.40 -10.25
C ASN A 80 -23.38 2.91 -10.57
N SER A 81 -22.11 2.52 -10.58
CA SER A 81 -21.69 1.13 -10.72
C SER A 81 -20.61 0.78 -9.70
N PHE A 82 -20.50 -0.51 -9.39
CA PHE A 82 -19.43 -1.01 -8.56
C PHE A 82 -18.09 -0.89 -9.29
N TYR A 83 -17.08 -0.36 -8.59
CA TYR A 83 -15.75 -0.15 -9.17
C TYR A 83 -14.71 -0.17 -8.06
N ASN A 84 -13.69 -1.03 -8.18
CA ASN A 84 -12.60 -1.11 -7.22
C ASN A 84 -11.52 -0.06 -7.51
N THR A 85 -10.85 0.41 -6.48
CA THR A 85 -9.69 1.30 -6.67
C THR A 85 -8.55 0.59 -7.41
N THR A 86 -8.44 -0.73 -7.27
CA THR A 86 -7.47 -1.54 -8.03
C THR A 86 -7.77 -1.55 -9.53
N ASP A 87 -9.04 -1.49 -9.94
CA ASP A 87 -9.42 -1.34 -11.35
C ASP A 87 -8.92 -0.01 -11.91
N LEU A 88 -9.02 1.06 -11.13
CA LEU A 88 -8.49 2.38 -11.48
C LEU A 88 -6.95 2.36 -11.62
N MET A 89 -6.26 1.65 -10.72
CA MET A 89 -4.81 1.49 -10.79
C MET A 89 -4.39 0.76 -12.07
N GLU A 90 -5.11 -0.30 -12.45
CA GLU A 90 -4.87 -1.02 -13.71
C GLU A 90 -5.04 -0.11 -14.92
N GLU A 91 -6.11 0.67 -15.00
CA GLU A 91 -6.33 1.63 -16.09
C GLU A 91 -5.21 2.67 -16.19
N VAL A 92 -4.76 3.22 -15.06
CA VAL A 92 -3.66 4.19 -15.02
C VAL A 92 -2.38 3.59 -15.59
N ILE A 93 -2.08 2.34 -15.25
CA ILE A 93 -0.92 1.61 -15.78
C ILE A 93 -1.07 1.35 -17.27
N GLU A 94 -2.23 0.86 -17.71
CA GLU A 94 -2.48 0.48 -19.10
C GLU A 94 -2.39 1.67 -20.07
N VAL A 95 -2.86 2.85 -19.66
CA VAL A 95 -2.78 4.06 -20.49
C VAL A 95 -1.41 4.75 -20.43
N GLY A 96 -0.47 4.22 -19.65
CA GLY A 96 0.88 4.75 -19.52
C GLY A 96 1.01 6.01 -18.66
N GLU A 97 0.02 6.30 -17.82
CA GLU A 97 0.10 7.37 -16.83
C GLU A 97 0.96 6.96 -15.64
N LYS A 98 1.42 7.94 -14.86
CA LYS A 98 2.36 7.71 -13.78
C LYS A 98 1.64 7.36 -12.48
N LEU A 99 1.65 6.09 -12.12
CA LEU A 99 1.26 5.57 -10.81
C LEU A 99 2.50 5.37 -9.95
N ILE A 100 2.55 6.00 -8.79
CA ILE A 100 3.64 5.87 -7.82
C ILE A 100 3.16 5.25 -6.51
N SER A 101 4.09 4.72 -5.73
CA SER A 101 3.86 4.27 -4.36
C SER A 101 4.49 5.23 -3.37
N TYR A 102 3.85 5.36 -2.20
CA TYR A 102 4.36 6.15 -1.08
C TYR A 102 4.37 5.30 0.19
N PRO A 103 5.52 4.90 0.72
CA PRO A 103 5.59 4.06 1.91
C PRO A 103 5.24 4.85 3.17
N ILE A 104 4.26 4.37 3.92
CA ILE A 104 3.89 4.90 5.25
C ILE A 104 4.93 4.41 6.27
N ARG A 105 5.51 5.32 7.03
CA ARG A 105 6.46 5.04 8.10
C ARG A 105 5.85 5.20 9.49
N GLN A 106 4.68 5.84 9.56
CA GLN A 106 3.92 6.10 10.76
C GLN A 106 3.00 4.91 11.08
N TYR A 107 2.24 5.04 12.16
CA TYR A 107 1.26 4.04 12.56
C TYR A 107 0.18 3.85 11.48
N TRP A 108 -0.13 2.60 11.20
CA TRP A 108 -1.21 2.21 10.30
C TRP A 108 -1.84 0.90 10.78
N LEU A 109 -3.15 0.85 10.80
CA LEU A 109 -3.94 -0.33 11.16
C LEU A 109 -5.20 -0.40 10.30
N ASP A 110 -5.40 -1.55 9.67
CA ASP A 110 -6.66 -1.92 9.03
C ASP A 110 -7.60 -2.52 10.09
N VAL A 111 -8.76 -1.88 10.31
CA VAL A 111 -9.75 -2.28 11.32
C VAL A 111 -10.81 -3.16 10.67
N GLY A 112 -10.38 -4.27 10.06
CA GLY A 112 -11.25 -5.18 9.33
C GLY A 112 -11.95 -6.26 10.18
N LYS A 113 -11.47 -6.50 11.40
CA LYS A 113 -11.98 -7.54 12.31
C LYS A 113 -12.26 -6.96 13.70
N HIS A 114 -13.06 -7.69 14.48
CA HIS A 114 -13.39 -7.27 15.85
C HIS A 114 -12.15 -7.14 16.75
N GLU A 115 -11.17 -8.00 16.56
CA GLU A 115 -9.88 -7.94 17.28
C GLU A 115 -9.10 -6.66 16.94
N ASP A 116 -9.10 -6.26 15.67
CA ASP A 116 -8.47 -5.03 15.20
C ASP A 116 -9.14 -3.79 15.78
N PHE A 117 -10.47 -3.82 15.93
CA PHE A 117 -11.23 -2.75 16.57
C PHE A 117 -10.84 -2.58 18.04
N SER A 118 -10.73 -3.68 18.78
CA SER A 118 -10.27 -3.65 20.17
C SER A 118 -8.85 -3.11 20.29
N LYS A 119 -7.96 -3.51 19.38
CA LYS A 119 -6.60 -2.99 19.28
C LYS A 119 -6.61 -1.48 18.95
N ALA A 120 -7.39 -1.05 17.99
CA ALA A 120 -7.53 0.36 17.61
C ALA A 120 -7.96 1.24 18.79
N GLN A 121 -8.90 0.79 19.62
CA GLN A 121 -9.35 1.51 20.82
C GLN A 121 -8.26 1.69 21.88
N LEU A 122 -7.33 0.76 21.96
CA LEU A 122 -6.18 0.86 22.87
C LEU A 122 -5.09 1.75 22.29
N ASP A 123 -4.83 1.59 21.00
CA ASP A 123 -3.74 2.28 20.30
C ASP A 123 -4.04 3.78 20.12
N VAL A 124 -5.31 4.17 19.85
CA VAL A 124 -5.70 5.56 19.68
C VAL A 124 -5.38 6.45 20.91
N LYS A 125 -5.27 5.85 22.08
CA LYS A 125 -4.89 6.56 23.32
C LYS A 125 -3.39 6.83 23.41
N LYS A 126 -2.58 6.21 22.56
CA LYS A 126 -1.12 6.25 22.60
C LYS A 126 -0.51 6.92 21.36
N ILE A 127 -1.25 6.97 20.27
CA ILE A 127 -0.81 7.58 19.03
C ILE A 127 -1.28 9.04 18.98
N ASP A 128 -0.41 9.90 18.48
CA ASP A 128 -0.73 11.30 18.20
C ASP A 128 -1.37 11.36 16.80
N LEU A 129 -2.63 11.67 16.80
CA LEU A 129 -3.43 11.80 15.58
C LEU A 129 -3.48 13.23 15.09
#